data_432c775fc8f48f052fe7cfbf5761fa47
#
_entry.id   432c775fc8f48f052fe7cfbf5761fa47
#
_cell.length_a   1.000
_cell.length_b   1.000
_cell.length_c   1.000
_cell.angle_alpha   90.00
_cell.angle_beta   90.00
_cell.angle_gamma   90.00
#
_symmetry.space_group_name_H-M   'P 1'
#
loop_
_entity.id
_entity.type
_entity.pdbx_description
1 polymer ?
#
loop_
_entity_poly.entity_id
_entity_poly.type
_entity_poly.pdbx_seq_one_letter_code
_entity_poly.pdbx_strand_id
1 'polypeptide(L)'
;MKAIIYTNYGSPDVLQLKEIEKPTPKENEVLVKVHAAAANPADWHLMRAEPFVARLENGLLKPKHTRLGADMAGRVEAIGKNVTQFQVGDEVFGELPLNALGSFEEYIAAPEELLALKPARLSFDQA
;
A
#
# COMPACT_ATOMS: atom_id res chain seq x y z
N MET A 1 10.88 -5.29 7.84
CA MET A 1 10.92 -4.31 6.73
C MET A 1 10.64 -2.89 7.23
N LYS A 2 11.06 -1.91 6.48
CA LYS A 2 10.77 -0.51 6.78
C LYS A 2 9.40 -0.11 6.24
N ALA A 3 8.65 0.65 7.04
CA ALA A 3 7.35 1.17 6.69
C ALA A 3 7.12 2.54 7.31
N ILE A 4 6.37 3.38 6.62
CA ILE A 4 5.90 4.65 7.17
C ILE A 4 4.51 4.43 7.72
N ILE A 5 4.35 4.69 9.02
CA ILE A 5 3.08 4.53 9.72
C ILE A 5 2.71 5.82 10.47
N TYR A 6 1.46 5.94 10.84
CA TYR A 6 0.98 6.98 11.75
C TYR A 6 0.01 6.40 12.76
N THR A 7 0.05 6.88 13.97
CA THR A 7 -0.80 6.42 15.08
C THR A 7 -1.69 7.52 15.65
N ASN A 8 -1.48 8.75 15.21
CA ASN A 8 -2.29 9.91 15.57
C ASN A 8 -2.58 10.72 14.32
N TYR A 9 -3.73 11.38 14.30
CA TYR A 9 -4.04 12.34 13.25
C TYR A 9 -3.20 13.60 13.40
N GLY A 10 -2.86 14.26 12.31
CA GLY A 10 -2.14 15.52 12.36
C GLY A 10 -1.41 15.87 11.07
N SER A 11 -0.43 16.74 11.18
CA SER A 11 0.47 17.14 10.10
C SER A 11 1.42 16.00 9.74
N PRO A 12 2.25 16.15 8.67
CA PRO A 12 3.25 15.15 8.33
C PRO A 12 4.21 14.77 9.48
N ASP A 13 4.30 15.58 10.52
CA ASP A 13 5.11 15.26 11.71
C ASP A 13 4.64 14.01 12.46
N VAL A 14 3.40 13.56 12.23
CA VAL A 14 2.88 12.31 12.82
C VAL A 14 3.40 11.06 12.14
N LEU A 15 3.99 11.19 10.97
CA LEU A 15 4.55 10.07 10.21
C LEU A 15 5.82 9.54 10.88
N GLN A 16 5.91 8.22 10.99
CA GLN A 16 7.03 7.54 11.64
C GLN A 16 7.58 6.45 10.74
N LEU A 17 8.89 6.42 10.56
CA LEU A 17 9.57 5.31 9.92
C LEU A 17 9.83 4.22 10.95
N LYS A 18 9.25 3.04 10.75
CA LYS A 18 9.38 1.92 11.69
C LYS A 18 9.76 0.63 10.98
N GLU A 19 10.43 -0.25 11.73
CA GLU A 19 10.60 -1.64 11.34
C GLU A 19 9.34 -2.41 11.73
N ILE A 20 8.75 -3.09 10.75
CA ILE A 20 7.60 -3.96 10.95
C ILE A 20 7.85 -5.31 10.29
N GLU A 21 7.05 -6.29 10.62
CA GLU A 21 7.16 -7.62 10.04
C GLU A 21 6.80 -7.60 8.55
N LYS A 22 7.62 -8.26 7.73
CA LYS A 22 7.35 -8.44 6.30
C LYS A 22 6.07 -9.28 6.15
N PRO A 23 5.08 -8.82 5.34
CA PRO A 23 3.83 -9.56 5.20
C PRO A 23 4.04 -10.88 4.48
N THR A 24 3.21 -11.87 4.81
CA THR A 24 3.10 -13.14 4.09
C THR A 24 1.85 -13.11 3.24
N PRO A 25 1.91 -13.36 1.93
CA PRO A 25 0.73 -13.33 1.08
C PRO A 25 -0.23 -14.47 1.45
N LYS A 26 -1.52 -14.16 1.48
CA LYS A 26 -2.59 -15.15 1.59
C LYS A 26 -2.73 -15.92 0.28
N GLU A 27 -3.64 -16.89 0.24
CA GLU A 27 -3.80 -17.80 -0.90
C GLU A 27 -4.04 -17.10 -2.24
N ASN A 28 -4.77 -15.98 -2.23
CA ASN A 28 -5.11 -15.20 -3.43
C ASN A 28 -4.33 -13.88 -3.52
N GLU A 29 -3.30 -13.73 -2.72
CA GLU A 29 -2.50 -12.52 -2.66
C GLU A 29 -1.13 -12.70 -3.30
N VAL A 30 -0.61 -11.57 -3.76
CA VAL A 30 0.72 -11.44 -4.33
C VAL A 30 1.56 -10.58 -3.39
N LEU A 31 2.76 -11.03 -3.07
CA LEU A 31 3.73 -10.21 -2.35
C LEU A 31 4.54 -9.39 -3.37
N VAL A 32 4.44 -8.09 -3.26
CA VAL A 32 5.12 -7.16 -4.16
C VAL A 32 6.21 -6.41 -3.41
N LYS A 33 7.43 -6.42 -3.96
CA LYS A 33 8.48 -5.49 -3.54
C LYS A 33 8.21 -4.14 -4.20
N VAL A 34 7.89 -3.14 -3.40
CA VAL A 34 7.52 -1.81 -3.90
C VAL A 34 8.76 -1.08 -4.42
N HIS A 35 8.70 -0.63 -5.66
CA HIS A 35 9.73 0.19 -6.30
C HIS A 35 9.34 1.66 -6.39
N ALA A 36 8.04 1.94 -6.55
CA ALA A 36 7.52 3.29 -6.61
C ALA A 36 6.13 3.34 -5.95
N ALA A 37 5.84 4.45 -5.32
CA ALA A 37 4.54 4.75 -4.72
C ALA A 37 4.26 6.23 -4.93
N ALA A 38 2.98 6.60 -5.00
CA ALA A 38 2.57 7.98 -5.16
C ALA A 38 1.80 8.47 -3.94
N ALA A 39 2.06 9.71 -3.55
CA ALA A 39 1.29 10.38 -2.51
C ALA A 39 0.08 11.07 -3.15
N ASN A 40 -1.09 10.79 -2.67
CA ASN A 40 -2.36 11.27 -3.19
C ASN A 40 -3.14 12.10 -2.18
N PRO A 41 -4.11 12.91 -2.62
CA PRO A 41 -4.96 13.66 -1.69
C PRO A 41 -5.61 12.78 -0.62
N ALA A 42 -5.99 11.54 -0.94
CA ALA A 42 -6.56 10.62 0.04
C ALA A 42 -5.62 10.36 1.22
N ASP A 43 -4.33 10.29 0.98
CA ASP A 43 -3.34 10.03 2.02
C ASP A 43 -3.32 11.15 3.07
N TRP A 44 -3.24 12.41 2.63
CA TRP A 44 -3.20 13.51 3.58
C TRP A 44 -4.56 13.80 4.21
N HIS A 45 -5.67 13.54 3.51
CA HIS A 45 -7.02 13.62 4.09
C HIS A 45 -7.16 12.65 5.26
N LEU A 46 -6.70 11.42 5.09
CA LEU A 46 -6.72 10.42 6.17
C LEU A 46 -5.77 10.80 7.31
N MET A 47 -4.57 11.22 6.99
CA MET A 47 -3.56 11.59 7.99
C MET A 47 -4.01 12.75 8.85
N ARG A 48 -4.63 13.77 8.26
CA ARG A 48 -5.12 14.95 8.97
C ARG A 48 -6.54 14.78 9.53
N ALA A 49 -7.24 13.73 9.08
CA ALA A 49 -8.67 13.54 9.35
C ALA A 49 -9.50 14.76 8.88
N GLU A 50 -9.21 15.23 7.69
CA GLU A 50 -9.91 16.35 7.04
C GLU A 50 -10.54 15.86 5.72
N PRO A 51 -11.87 16.03 5.52
CA PRO A 51 -12.80 16.62 6.49
C PRO A 51 -13.00 15.69 7.71
N PHE A 52 -13.52 16.23 8.78
CA PHE A 52 -13.73 15.48 10.04
C PHE A 52 -14.52 14.17 9.85
N VAL A 53 -15.41 14.12 8.86
CA VAL A 53 -16.21 12.93 8.52
C VAL A 53 -15.32 11.71 8.19
N ALA A 54 -14.08 11.91 7.76
CA ALA A 54 -13.15 10.81 7.51
C ALA A 54 -12.88 9.98 8.77
N ARG A 55 -13.05 10.54 9.94
CA ARG A 55 -12.92 9.82 11.22
C ARG A 55 -14.00 8.79 11.45
N LEU A 56 -15.15 8.93 10.82
CA LEU A 56 -16.22 7.95 10.90
C LEU A 56 -15.81 6.61 10.30
N GLU A 57 -14.99 6.64 9.25
CA GLU A 57 -14.48 5.44 8.59
C GLU A 57 -13.19 4.91 9.23
N ASN A 58 -12.27 5.80 9.59
CA ASN A 58 -10.93 5.43 10.04
C ASN A 58 -10.72 5.48 11.56
N GLY A 59 -11.70 5.93 12.32
CA GLY A 59 -11.61 6.04 13.77
C GLY A 59 -11.79 7.46 14.29
N LEU A 60 -12.55 7.62 15.37
CA LEU A 60 -12.95 8.93 15.87
C LEU A 60 -11.81 9.66 16.59
N LEU A 61 -11.07 8.97 17.45
CA LEU A 61 -9.98 9.55 18.26
C LEU A 61 -8.61 9.22 17.69
N LYS A 62 -8.43 8.01 17.17
CA LYS A 62 -7.18 7.53 16.58
C LYS A 62 -7.47 6.76 15.31
N PRO A 63 -6.55 6.76 14.33
CA PRO A 63 -6.75 5.98 13.11
C PRO A 63 -6.76 4.47 13.42
N LYS A 64 -7.73 3.76 12.82
CA LYS A 64 -7.77 2.30 12.82
C LYS A 64 -6.72 1.73 11.87
N HIS A 65 -6.61 2.34 10.69
CA HIS A 65 -5.62 1.98 9.69
C HIS A 65 -4.43 2.91 9.83
N THR A 66 -3.30 2.36 10.20
CA THR A 66 -2.08 3.12 10.52
C THR A 66 -1.13 3.25 9.34
N ARG A 67 -1.52 2.76 8.18
CA ARG A 67 -0.70 2.76 6.96
C ARG A 67 -1.30 3.68 5.93
N LEU A 68 -0.46 4.27 5.10
CA LEU A 68 -0.83 5.15 4.01
C LEU A 68 -0.24 4.64 2.69
N GLY A 69 -0.70 5.24 1.60
CA GLY A 69 -0.25 4.91 0.26
C GLY A 69 -1.21 3.97 -0.46
N ALA A 70 -1.86 4.49 -1.51
CA ALA A 70 -2.79 3.74 -2.34
C ALA A 70 -2.12 3.21 -3.60
N ASP A 71 -1.36 4.05 -4.29
CA ASP A 71 -0.75 3.68 -5.57
C ASP A 71 0.62 3.05 -5.37
N MET A 72 0.86 1.97 -6.09
CA MET A 72 2.15 1.32 -6.05
C MET A 72 2.51 0.67 -7.39
N ALA A 73 3.81 0.59 -7.65
CA ALA A 73 4.38 -0.22 -8.71
C ALA A 73 5.59 -0.97 -8.16
N GLY A 74 5.76 -2.21 -8.55
CA GLY A 74 6.83 -3.04 -8.03
C GLY A 74 6.94 -4.38 -8.73
N ARG A 75 7.73 -5.26 -8.14
CA ARG A 75 8.01 -6.59 -8.68
C ARG A 75 7.47 -7.67 -7.76
N VAL A 76 6.83 -8.67 -8.34
CA VAL A 76 6.32 -9.82 -7.61
C VAL A 76 7.48 -10.62 -7.05
N GLU A 77 7.47 -10.84 -5.73
CA GLU A 77 8.50 -11.62 -5.03
C GLU A 77 8.00 -13.00 -4.58
N ALA A 78 6.72 -13.11 -4.27
CA ALA A 78 6.06 -14.36 -3.92
C ALA A 78 4.59 -14.32 -4.29
N ILE A 79 3.97 -15.47 -4.48
CA ILE A 79 2.54 -15.59 -4.78
C ILE A 79 1.88 -16.60 -3.86
N GLY A 80 0.61 -16.37 -3.54
CA GLY A 80 -0.22 -17.33 -2.82
C GLY A 80 -0.56 -18.51 -3.73
N LYS A 81 -0.93 -19.64 -3.13
CA LYS A 81 -1.15 -20.90 -3.86
C LYS A 81 -2.29 -20.86 -4.89
N ASN A 82 -3.24 -19.94 -4.76
CA ASN A 82 -4.37 -19.80 -5.67
C ASN A 82 -4.20 -18.68 -6.70
N VAL A 83 -3.06 -17.99 -6.69
CA VAL A 83 -2.75 -16.95 -7.67
C VAL A 83 -2.47 -17.59 -9.03
N THR A 84 -3.16 -17.10 -10.08
CA THR A 84 -3.04 -17.61 -11.44
C THR A 84 -2.61 -16.56 -12.47
N GLN A 85 -2.79 -15.26 -12.15
CA GLN A 85 -2.55 -14.16 -13.10
C GLN A 85 -1.10 -13.69 -13.14
N PHE A 86 -0.34 -13.94 -12.09
CA PHE A 86 1.03 -13.46 -11.94
C PHE A 86 1.98 -14.55 -11.51
N GLN A 87 3.25 -14.35 -11.77
CA GLN A 87 4.35 -15.20 -11.31
C GLN A 87 5.49 -14.36 -10.76
N VAL A 88 6.35 -14.97 -9.97
CA VAL A 88 7.53 -14.32 -9.39
C VAL A 88 8.37 -13.68 -10.50
N GLY A 89 8.76 -12.43 -10.31
CA GLY A 89 9.53 -11.66 -11.26
C GLY A 89 8.69 -10.72 -12.14
N ASP A 90 7.36 -10.88 -12.18
CA ASP A 90 6.49 -9.98 -12.93
C ASP A 90 6.55 -8.57 -12.37
N GLU A 91 6.54 -7.59 -13.25
CA GLU A 91 6.41 -6.18 -12.87
C GLU A 91 4.93 -5.80 -12.92
N VAL A 92 4.44 -5.24 -11.80
CA VAL A 92 3.02 -4.96 -11.61
C VAL A 92 2.81 -3.55 -11.06
N PHE A 93 1.59 -3.05 -11.21
CA PHE A 93 1.14 -1.82 -10.58
C PHE A 93 -0.32 -1.97 -10.17
N GLY A 94 -0.77 -1.10 -9.28
CA GLY A 94 -2.16 -1.13 -8.83
C GLY A 94 -2.48 -0.06 -7.82
N GLU A 95 -3.77 0.05 -7.53
CA GLU A 95 -4.31 0.94 -6.51
C GLU A 95 -4.93 0.12 -5.40
N LEU A 96 -4.58 0.46 -4.16
CA LEU A 96 -5.06 -0.24 -2.96
C LEU A 96 -6.29 0.47 -2.40
N PRO A 97 -7.31 -0.27 -1.97
CA PRO A 97 -8.49 0.33 -1.35
C PRO A 97 -8.17 0.90 0.05
N LEU A 98 -9.01 1.81 0.51
CA LEU A 98 -8.82 2.53 1.79
C LEU A 98 -8.60 1.62 2.99
N ASN A 99 -9.20 0.43 2.99
CA ASN A 99 -9.05 -0.55 4.07
C ASN A 99 -7.80 -1.42 3.95
N ALA A 100 -6.99 -1.22 2.91
CA ALA A 100 -5.80 -2.03 2.66
C ALA A 100 -4.61 -1.20 2.17
N LEU A 101 -4.55 0.08 2.53
CA LEU A 101 -3.43 0.97 2.20
C LEU A 101 -2.13 0.46 2.79
N GLY A 102 -1.01 0.81 2.19
CA GLY A 102 0.30 0.39 2.66
C GLY A 102 1.41 0.45 1.62
N SER A 103 1.26 1.26 0.57
CA SER A 103 2.32 1.34 -0.44
C SER A 103 3.57 2.10 0.02
N PHE A 104 3.51 2.80 1.16
CA PHE A 104 4.69 3.44 1.76
C PHE A 104 5.48 2.46 2.63
N GLU A 105 5.67 1.25 2.12
CA GLU A 105 6.38 0.14 2.74
C GLU A 105 7.29 -0.52 1.71
N GLU A 106 8.27 -1.29 2.17
CA GLU A 106 9.16 -2.02 1.25
C GLU A 106 8.45 -3.15 0.53
N TYR A 107 7.49 -3.81 1.19
CA TYR A 107 6.72 -4.92 0.64
C TYR A 107 5.25 -4.77 0.98
N ILE A 108 4.39 -5.21 0.06
CA ILE A 108 2.95 -5.26 0.31
C ILE A 108 2.38 -6.57 -0.23
N ALA A 109 1.45 -7.15 0.54
CA ALA A 109 0.65 -8.28 0.09
C ALA A 109 -0.72 -7.74 -0.37
N ALA A 110 -1.06 -7.96 -1.63
CA ALA A 110 -2.29 -7.45 -2.23
C ALA A 110 -3.01 -8.56 -3.01
N PRO A 111 -4.35 -8.57 -3.01
CA PRO A 111 -5.12 -9.47 -3.85
C PRO A 111 -4.72 -9.31 -5.32
N GLU A 112 -4.57 -10.43 -6.05
CA GLU A 112 -4.15 -10.38 -7.46
C GLU A 112 -5.07 -9.56 -8.33
N GLU A 113 -6.36 -9.52 -8.01
CA GLU A 113 -7.38 -8.77 -8.76
C GLU A 113 -7.20 -7.25 -8.73
N LEU A 114 -6.43 -6.73 -7.78
CA LEU A 114 -6.13 -5.30 -7.67
C LEU A 114 -4.92 -4.88 -8.50
N LEU A 115 -4.21 -5.81 -9.11
CA LEU A 115 -2.96 -5.58 -9.80
C LEU A 115 -3.10 -5.80 -11.31
N ALA A 116 -2.25 -5.11 -12.07
CA ALA A 116 -2.09 -5.30 -13.50
C ALA A 116 -0.61 -5.38 -13.86
N LEU A 117 -0.30 -6.05 -14.97
CA LEU A 117 1.07 -6.08 -15.48
C LEU A 117 1.49 -4.68 -15.93
N LYS A 118 2.66 -4.26 -15.50
CA LYS A 118 3.26 -3.01 -15.95
C LYS A 118 3.73 -3.19 -17.40
N PRO A 119 3.35 -2.28 -18.34
CA PRO A 119 3.94 -2.32 -19.68
C PRO A 119 5.47 -2.23 -19.62
N ALA A 120 6.16 -3.07 -20.37
CA ALA A 120 7.63 -3.15 -20.36
C ALA A 120 8.32 -1.81 -20.71
N ARG A 121 7.67 -0.98 -21.52
CA ARG A 121 8.16 0.32 -21.94
C ARG A 121 8.10 1.41 -20.87
N LEU A 122 7.35 1.19 -19.78
CA LEU A 122 7.22 2.14 -18.69
C LEU A 122 8.17 1.78 -17.57
N SER A 123 8.73 2.81 -16.92
CA SER A 123 9.43 2.63 -15.64
C SER A 123 8.42 2.46 -14.52
N PHE A 124 8.88 2.05 -13.34
CA PHE A 124 8.00 1.99 -12.18
C PHE A 124 7.41 3.36 -11.82
N ASP A 125 8.20 4.43 -11.97
CA ASP A 125 7.74 5.80 -11.69
C ASP A 125 6.66 6.28 -12.67
N GLN A 126 6.62 5.73 -13.88
CA GLN A 126 5.65 6.09 -14.91
C GLN A 126 4.36 5.26 -14.84
N ALA A 127 4.42 4.13 -14.18
CA ALA A 127 3.31 3.18 -14.12
C ALA A 127 2.11 3.63 -13.26
#